data_3863a87728900ab36da2d585bdd0bba2
#
_entry.id   3863a87728900ab36da2d585bdd0bba2
#
_cell.length_a   1.000
_cell.length_b   1.000
_cell.length_c   1.000
_cell.angle_alpha   90.00
_cell.angle_beta   90.00
_cell.angle_gamma   90.00
#
_symmetry.space_group_name_H-M   'P 1'
#
loop_
_entity.id
_entity.type
_entity.pdbx_description
1 polymer ?
#
loop_
_entity_poly.entity_id
_entity_poly.type
_entity_poly.pdbx_seq_one_letter_code
_entity_poly.pdbx_strand_id
1 'polypeptide(L)'
;HDVMLARPQNLADINLIYETGSRYKLDDVVFRMSDPSKPLPIREEILRTLAPWQEGADYTAWRVNALANNLTNTRYFNYTLVDAVKPEPIVKPLELGPDLQALVDQQKIEASALTPEVQQKPVSAESATAKKQNVADENQFAGVQEQKLNRDLSDAESRAKAKEEETLALQKQARETQHIPVIVTLNADKLNSLEAGIGYGTDTGVRLRSQYRRAIVNDLGHSFDANLELSQIRQSIDGRYNIPYKHPLNDYISLVGGYERELDDKIGNGLEAVTESAVAGVDRIIRGSRRDWQHVFGLRYRLDRMTIQGDLNTNFDEDFNFDDIPDAFLAPGA
;
A
#
# COMPACT_ATOMS: atom_id res chain seq x y z
N HIS A 1 1.05 28.39 28.29
CA HIS A 1 0.31 29.37 27.46
C HIS A 1 -0.29 30.40 28.36
N ASP A 2 0.14 31.66 28.26
CA ASP A 2 -0.45 32.78 28.98
C ASP A 2 -1.31 33.57 28.03
N VAL A 3 -2.57 33.79 28.39
CA VAL A 3 -3.51 34.62 27.63
C VAL A 3 -3.95 35.76 28.51
N MET A 4 -3.55 36.98 28.17
CA MET A 4 -4.02 38.20 28.84
C MET A 4 -5.11 38.84 27.98
N LEU A 5 -6.29 39.05 28.57
CA LEU A 5 -7.42 39.70 27.94
C LEU A 5 -7.59 41.14 28.49
N ALA A 6 -7.31 42.11 27.65
CA ALA A 6 -7.60 43.53 27.97
C ALA A 6 -8.98 43.91 27.42
N ARG A 7 -10.00 43.77 28.25
CA ARG A 7 -11.43 44.05 27.86
C ARG A 7 -11.70 45.49 27.33
N PRO A 8 -11.07 46.55 27.86
CA PRO A 8 -11.31 47.89 27.35
C PRO A 8 -10.81 48.12 25.92
N GLN A 9 -9.85 47.33 25.48
CA GLN A 9 -9.18 47.50 24.18
C GLN A 9 -9.51 46.41 23.19
N ASN A 10 -10.30 45.40 23.54
CA ASN A 10 -10.59 44.19 22.74
C ASN A 10 -9.34 43.51 22.19
N LEU A 11 -8.26 43.57 22.95
CA LEU A 11 -6.97 42.95 22.61
C LEU A 11 -6.75 41.69 23.44
N ALA A 12 -6.21 40.66 22.81
CA ALA A 12 -5.74 39.44 23.47
C ALA A 12 -4.27 39.22 23.12
N ASP A 13 -3.41 39.28 24.14
CA ASP A 13 -2.02 38.90 23.99
C ASP A 13 -1.86 37.42 24.31
N ILE A 14 -1.36 36.67 23.34
CA ILE A 14 -1.13 35.22 23.45
C ILE A 14 0.38 34.98 23.46
N ASN A 15 0.92 34.55 24.61
CA ASN A 15 2.31 34.16 24.72
C ASN A 15 2.45 32.64 24.69
N LEU A 16 3.11 32.12 23.63
CA LEU A 16 3.33 30.71 23.41
C LEU A 16 4.81 30.40 23.59
N ILE A 17 5.15 29.74 24.72
CA ILE A 17 6.49 29.31 25.01
C ILE A 17 6.61 27.81 24.74
N TYR A 18 7.51 27.43 23.83
CA TYR A 18 7.78 26.04 23.47
C TYR A 18 9.19 25.65 23.90
N GLU A 19 9.30 24.63 24.72
CA GLU A 19 10.57 23.91 24.95
C GLU A 19 10.59 22.71 24.00
N THR A 20 11.46 22.73 23.00
CA THR A 20 11.57 21.66 22.00
C THR A 20 12.31 20.42 22.54
N GLY A 21 13.03 20.53 23.65
CA GLY A 21 13.82 19.43 24.17
C GLY A 21 15.05 19.07 23.33
N SER A 22 15.66 17.95 23.63
CA SER A 22 16.79 17.40 22.85
C SER A 22 16.32 16.85 21.51
N ARG A 23 17.18 16.97 20.49
CA ARG A 23 16.92 16.33 19.20
C ARG A 23 17.19 14.83 19.29
N TYR A 24 16.22 14.05 18.85
CA TYR A 24 16.35 12.61 18.76
C TYR A 24 16.92 12.20 17.40
N LYS A 25 17.65 11.10 17.39
CA LYS A 25 18.18 10.48 16.17
C LYS A 25 17.38 9.23 15.84
N LEU A 26 17.35 8.88 14.56
CA LEU A 26 16.77 7.62 14.10
C LEU A 26 17.79 6.51 14.25
N ASP A 27 17.35 5.42 14.85
CA ASP A 27 18.08 4.16 14.92
C ASP A 27 17.85 3.32 13.65
N ASP A 28 18.43 2.14 13.59
CA ASP A 28 18.20 1.20 12.51
C ASP A 28 16.72 0.74 12.47
N VAL A 29 16.29 0.32 11.29
CA VAL A 29 14.91 -0.14 11.07
C VAL A 29 14.81 -1.63 11.35
N VAL A 30 13.88 -2.01 12.23
CA VAL A 30 13.58 -3.40 12.55
C VAL A 30 12.35 -3.84 11.75
N PHE A 31 12.54 -4.82 10.87
CA PHE A 31 11.44 -5.40 10.08
C PHE A 31 10.88 -6.64 10.76
N ARG A 32 9.56 -6.70 10.93
CA ARG A 32 8.85 -7.83 11.53
C ARG A 32 7.67 -8.22 10.68
N MET A 33 7.37 -9.52 10.63
CA MET A 33 6.11 -9.98 10.02
C MET A 33 4.96 -9.80 11.00
N SER A 34 3.79 -9.49 10.47
CA SER A 34 2.52 -9.46 11.23
C SER A 34 2.23 -10.80 11.91
N ASP A 35 2.58 -11.90 11.24
CA ASP A 35 2.57 -13.24 11.78
C ASP A 35 4.03 -13.66 12.14
N PRO A 36 4.37 -13.76 13.44
CA PRO A 36 5.74 -14.10 13.85
C PRO A 36 6.23 -15.50 13.39
N SER A 37 5.30 -16.37 12.99
CA SER A 37 5.63 -17.71 12.49
C SER A 37 6.18 -17.71 11.07
N LYS A 38 5.97 -16.60 10.32
CA LYS A 38 6.39 -16.49 8.92
C LYS A 38 7.72 -15.73 8.81
N PRO A 39 8.68 -16.25 8.04
CA PRO A 39 9.91 -15.52 7.76
C PRO A 39 9.65 -14.33 6.83
N LEU A 40 10.55 -13.37 6.83
CA LEU A 40 10.54 -12.27 5.87
C LEU A 40 10.68 -12.81 4.43
N PRO A 41 9.78 -12.46 3.50
CA PRO A 41 9.82 -12.96 2.13
C PRO A 41 10.90 -12.30 1.28
N ILE A 42 11.47 -11.19 1.74
CA ILE A 42 12.54 -10.43 1.09
C ILE A 42 13.66 -10.23 2.08
N ARG A 43 14.90 -10.21 1.60
CA ARG A 43 16.09 -9.95 2.42
C ARG A 43 15.99 -8.56 3.04
N GLU A 44 16.32 -8.48 4.29
CA GLU A 44 16.30 -7.24 5.08
C GLU A 44 17.18 -6.15 4.46
N GLU A 45 18.31 -6.52 3.86
CA GLU A 45 19.20 -5.58 3.15
C GLU A 45 18.46 -4.78 2.07
N ILE A 46 17.56 -5.44 1.32
CA ILE A 46 16.78 -4.78 0.27
C ILE A 46 15.72 -3.88 0.88
N LEU A 47 15.07 -4.31 1.95
CA LEU A 47 14.08 -3.51 2.66
C LEU A 47 14.71 -2.26 3.28
N ARG A 48 15.95 -2.36 3.79
CA ARG A 48 16.69 -1.22 4.34
C ARG A 48 17.00 -0.15 3.28
N THR A 49 17.17 -0.53 2.02
CA THR A 49 17.35 0.48 0.95
C THR A 49 16.17 1.41 0.78
N LEU A 50 14.97 0.98 1.23
CA LEU A 50 13.75 1.79 1.16
C LEU A 50 13.71 2.90 2.20
N ALA A 51 14.53 2.83 3.27
CA ALA A 51 14.64 3.87 4.28
C ALA A 51 15.40 5.08 3.71
N PRO A 52 14.81 6.28 3.72
CA PRO A 52 15.45 7.49 3.18
C PRO A 52 16.44 8.13 4.16
N TRP A 53 17.02 7.36 5.07
CA TRP A 53 18.01 7.82 6.04
C TRP A 53 19.04 6.73 6.33
N GLN A 54 20.16 7.15 6.90
CA GLN A 54 21.17 6.29 7.50
C GLN A 54 21.03 6.33 9.02
N GLU A 55 21.47 5.28 9.71
CA GLU A 55 21.52 5.22 11.15
C GLU A 55 22.17 6.47 11.76
N GLY A 56 21.60 7.01 12.82
CA GLY A 56 22.07 8.23 13.46
C GLY A 56 21.62 9.55 12.81
N ALA A 57 20.80 9.50 11.76
CA ALA A 57 20.23 10.70 11.18
C ALA A 57 19.17 11.33 12.12
N ASP A 58 19.02 12.66 12.09
CA ASP A 58 18.02 13.34 12.92
C ASP A 58 16.61 12.83 12.65
N TYR A 59 15.86 12.60 13.72
CA TYR A 59 14.46 12.22 13.62
C TYR A 59 13.63 13.33 12.97
N THR A 60 12.91 12.97 11.94
CA THR A 60 11.85 13.80 11.35
C THR A 60 10.66 12.91 10.95
N ALA A 61 9.45 13.35 11.25
CA ALA A 61 8.24 12.62 10.88
C ALA A 61 8.17 12.38 9.35
N TRP A 62 8.72 13.31 8.57
CA TRP A 62 8.83 13.18 7.12
C TRP A 62 9.60 11.92 6.67
N ARG A 63 10.72 11.61 7.34
CA ARG A 63 11.53 10.43 7.00
C ARG A 63 10.76 9.13 7.24
N VAL A 64 10.09 9.05 8.39
CA VAL A 64 9.27 7.88 8.74
C VAL A 64 8.12 7.69 7.75
N ASN A 65 7.40 8.77 7.43
CA ASN A 65 6.34 8.75 6.44
C ASN A 65 6.86 8.39 5.03
N ALA A 66 8.07 8.86 4.68
CA ALA A 66 8.67 8.51 3.40
C ALA A 66 9.02 7.01 3.32
N LEU A 67 9.47 6.38 4.41
CA LEU A 67 9.64 4.93 4.45
C LEU A 67 8.31 4.20 4.27
N ALA A 68 7.25 4.62 4.96
CA ALA A 68 5.92 4.03 4.81
C ALA A 68 5.41 4.13 3.36
N ASN A 69 5.59 5.29 2.73
CA ASN A 69 5.23 5.50 1.33
C ASN A 69 6.08 4.65 0.39
N ASN A 70 7.39 4.53 0.63
CA ASN A 70 8.27 3.70 -0.18
C ASN A 70 7.84 2.23 -0.10
N LEU A 71 7.61 1.70 1.11
CA LEU A 71 7.13 0.34 1.30
C LEU A 71 5.80 0.08 0.58
N THR A 72 4.84 1.01 0.70
CA THR A 72 3.55 0.91 0.00
C THR A 72 3.71 0.95 -1.51
N ASN A 73 4.58 1.80 -2.03
CA ASN A 73 4.81 1.96 -3.47
C ASN A 73 5.50 0.74 -4.11
N THR A 74 6.24 -0.07 -3.35
CA THR A 74 6.78 -1.34 -3.87
C THR A 74 5.68 -2.32 -4.20
N ARG A 75 4.53 -2.22 -3.52
CA ARG A 75 3.42 -3.19 -3.60
C ARG A 75 3.85 -4.62 -3.29
N TYR A 76 4.90 -4.80 -2.50
CA TYR A 76 5.35 -6.12 -2.04
C TYR A 76 4.43 -6.69 -0.97
N PHE A 77 3.87 -5.81 -0.15
CA PHE A 77 3.11 -6.16 1.03
C PHE A 77 1.66 -5.70 0.90
N ASN A 78 0.74 -6.48 1.45
CA ASN A 78 -0.67 -6.13 1.51
C ASN A 78 -0.94 -5.04 2.54
N TYR A 79 -0.14 -5.06 3.61
CA TYR A 79 -0.23 -4.12 4.72
C TYR A 79 1.16 -3.81 5.25
N THR A 80 1.40 -2.54 5.52
CA THR A 80 2.64 -2.04 6.11
C THR A 80 2.30 -1.06 7.21
N LEU A 81 2.81 -1.29 8.42
CA LEU A 81 2.74 -0.36 9.54
C LEU A 81 4.15 0.05 9.90
N VAL A 82 4.43 1.33 9.83
CA VAL A 82 5.71 1.91 10.26
C VAL A 82 5.48 2.71 11.52
N ASP A 83 6.05 2.24 12.61
CA ASP A 83 5.95 2.86 13.92
C ASP A 83 7.33 3.34 14.39
N ALA A 84 7.43 4.63 14.68
CA ALA A 84 8.59 5.20 15.32
C ALA A 84 8.27 5.33 16.82
N VAL A 85 8.91 4.51 17.64
CA VAL A 85 8.65 4.43 19.07
C VAL A 85 9.20 5.68 19.76
N LYS A 86 8.34 6.70 19.84
CA LYS A 86 8.69 7.99 20.47
C LYS A 86 8.56 7.90 21.98
N PRO A 87 9.46 8.52 22.73
CA PRO A 87 9.27 8.67 24.17
C PRO A 87 8.01 9.49 24.45
N GLU A 88 7.33 9.19 25.54
CA GLU A 88 6.17 9.97 25.96
C GLU A 88 6.53 11.44 26.15
N PRO A 89 5.66 12.37 25.73
CA PRO A 89 5.88 13.78 25.95
C PRO A 89 5.94 14.07 27.47
N ILE A 90 6.93 14.87 27.90
CA ILE A 90 6.98 15.33 29.27
C ILE A 90 5.88 16.37 29.43
N VAL A 91 4.78 15.97 30.03
CA VAL A 91 3.72 16.91 30.43
C VAL A 91 4.16 17.56 31.73
N LYS A 92 4.68 18.77 31.63
CA LYS A 92 4.86 19.59 32.85
C LYS A 92 3.46 20.01 33.32
N PRO A 93 3.09 19.74 34.59
CA PRO A 93 1.82 20.26 35.10
C PRO A 93 1.83 21.78 34.95
N LEU A 94 0.74 22.32 34.44
CA LEU A 94 0.58 23.77 34.32
C LEU A 94 0.61 24.34 35.75
N GLU A 95 1.65 25.07 36.10
CA GLU A 95 1.65 25.83 37.34
C GLU A 95 0.68 27.02 37.16
N LEU A 96 -0.58 26.74 37.47
CA LEU A 96 -1.60 27.77 37.52
C LEU A 96 -1.30 28.67 38.72
N GLY A 97 -1.34 29.97 38.48
CA GLY A 97 -1.28 30.91 39.60
C GLY A 97 -2.38 30.60 40.64
N PRO A 98 -2.15 30.93 41.94
CA PRO A 98 -3.05 30.54 43.04
C PRO A 98 -4.53 30.92 42.78
N ASP A 99 -4.77 32.02 42.11
CA ASP A 99 -6.14 32.51 41.80
C ASP A 99 -6.85 31.64 40.71
N LEU A 100 -6.09 31.15 39.74
CA LEU A 100 -6.61 30.25 38.69
C LEU A 100 -6.77 28.80 39.17
N GLN A 101 -5.91 28.38 40.09
CA GLN A 101 -5.99 27.08 40.72
C GLN A 101 -7.25 26.95 41.59
N ALA A 102 -7.60 27.99 42.34
CA ALA A 102 -8.85 28.06 43.09
C ALA A 102 -10.11 27.99 42.21
N LEU A 103 -10.09 28.61 41.01
CA LEU A 103 -11.19 28.55 40.05
C LEU A 103 -11.34 27.16 39.42
N VAL A 104 -10.24 26.51 39.08
CA VAL A 104 -10.26 25.14 38.51
C VAL A 104 -10.74 24.14 39.57
N ASP A 105 -10.34 24.29 40.81
CA ASP A 105 -10.79 23.44 41.91
C ASP A 105 -12.28 23.68 42.24
N GLN A 106 -12.79 24.89 42.12
CA GLN A 106 -14.23 25.18 42.21
C GLN A 106 -15.00 24.52 41.08
N GLN A 107 -14.54 24.63 39.83
CA GLN A 107 -15.19 23.97 38.67
C GLN A 107 -15.17 22.44 38.77
N LYS A 108 -14.08 21.87 39.32
CA LYS A 108 -14.00 20.42 39.55
C LYS A 108 -15.00 19.96 40.60
N ILE A 109 -15.20 20.76 41.68
CA ILE A 109 -16.18 20.48 42.72
C ILE A 109 -17.61 20.58 42.15
N GLU A 110 -17.90 21.58 41.32
CA GLU A 110 -19.21 21.73 40.67
C GLU A 110 -19.47 20.62 39.66
N ALA A 111 -18.48 20.22 38.86
CA ALA A 111 -18.60 19.10 37.92
C ALA A 111 -18.81 17.76 38.61
N SER A 112 -18.17 17.57 39.77
CA SER A 112 -18.35 16.37 40.61
C SER A 112 -19.72 16.33 41.29
N ALA A 113 -20.30 17.48 41.59
CA ALA A 113 -21.63 17.60 42.18
C ALA A 113 -22.77 17.39 41.15
N LEU A 114 -22.48 17.56 39.84
CA LEU A 114 -23.42 17.43 38.76
C LEU A 114 -23.43 16.02 38.11
N THR A 115 -22.60 15.09 38.57
CA THR A 115 -22.64 13.71 38.08
C THR A 115 -23.69 12.94 38.91
N PRO A 116 -24.86 12.62 38.38
CA PRO A 116 -25.78 11.74 39.10
C PRO A 116 -25.16 10.36 39.13
N GLU A 117 -25.04 9.84 40.33
CA GLU A 117 -24.64 8.46 40.63
C GLU A 117 -25.57 7.51 39.87
N VAL A 118 -25.14 6.99 38.71
CA VAL A 118 -25.82 5.91 38.04
C VAL A 118 -25.50 4.65 38.84
N GLN A 119 -26.35 4.41 39.85
CA GLN A 119 -26.43 3.13 40.53
C GLN A 119 -26.76 2.05 39.50
N GLN A 120 -25.76 1.26 39.12
CA GLN A 120 -25.98 -0.01 38.45
C GLN A 120 -26.69 -0.95 39.41
N LYS A 121 -28.01 -1.05 39.24
CA LYS A 121 -28.85 -2.05 39.89
C LYS A 121 -28.55 -3.40 39.24
N PRO A 122 -28.22 -4.46 39.97
CA PRO A 122 -28.09 -5.79 39.40
C PRO A 122 -29.44 -6.25 38.90
N VAL A 123 -29.51 -6.56 37.61
CA VAL A 123 -30.72 -7.20 37.04
C VAL A 123 -30.76 -8.63 37.51
N SER A 124 -31.68 -8.89 38.41
CA SER A 124 -32.04 -10.23 38.91
C SER A 124 -32.59 -11.06 37.75
N ALA A 125 -32.00 -12.21 37.56
CA ALA A 125 -32.53 -13.27 36.74
C ALA A 125 -33.78 -13.85 37.43
N GLU A 126 -34.94 -13.63 36.85
CA GLU A 126 -36.12 -14.45 37.15
C GLU A 126 -37.02 -14.61 35.92
N SER A 127 -37.33 -15.88 35.68
CA SER A 127 -38.42 -16.42 34.86
C SER A 127 -38.23 -16.57 33.34
N ALA A 128 -37.78 -17.73 32.96
CA ALA A 128 -38.52 -18.52 31.94
C ALA A 128 -38.19 -20.02 32.05
N THR A 129 -38.93 -20.65 32.90
CA THR A 129 -39.12 -22.11 32.89
C THR A 129 -40.12 -22.42 31.78
N ALA A 130 -39.69 -23.08 30.69
CA ALA A 130 -40.51 -24.07 29.98
C ALA A 130 -39.76 -24.65 28.76
N LYS A 131 -39.71 -25.95 28.79
CA LYS A 131 -39.46 -26.95 27.74
C LYS A 131 -38.06 -27.51 27.62
N LYS A 132 -37.82 -28.47 28.50
CA LYS A 132 -36.99 -29.65 28.20
C LYS A 132 -37.67 -30.46 27.11
N GLN A 133 -37.03 -30.62 25.97
CA GLN A 133 -37.08 -31.84 25.17
C GLN A 133 -35.90 -31.89 24.21
N ASN A 134 -35.02 -32.86 24.46
CA ASN A 134 -34.16 -33.59 23.55
C ASN A 134 -33.41 -32.82 22.42
N VAL A 135 -32.18 -32.44 22.70
CA VAL A 135 -31.08 -32.57 21.75
C VAL A 135 -29.80 -32.81 22.56
N ALA A 136 -29.37 -34.05 22.68
CA ALA A 136 -28.18 -34.45 23.44
C ALA A 136 -26.88 -34.42 22.61
N ASP A 137 -26.90 -34.00 21.32
CA ASP A 137 -25.73 -34.08 20.43
C ASP A 137 -25.17 -32.72 19.96
N GLU A 138 -25.82 -31.57 20.20
CA GLU A 138 -25.29 -30.25 19.81
C GLU A 138 -24.41 -29.59 20.88
N ASN A 139 -24.43 -30.01 22.11
CA ASN A 139 -23.69 -29.34 23.20
C ASN A 139 -22.18 -29.66 23.24
N GLN A 140 -21.71 -30.70 22.55
CA GLN A 140 -20.26 -30.97 22.51
C GLN A 140 -19.53 -30.07 21.52
N PHE A 141 -20.16 -29.65 20.40
CA PHE A 141 -19.57 -28.74 19.45
C PHE A 141 -19.54 -27.29 19.93
N ALA A 142 -20.57 -26.82 20.63
CA ALA A 142 -20.62 -25.48 21.20
C ALA A 142 -19.56 -25.26 22.28
N GLY A 143 -19.35 -26.23 23.17
CA GLY A 143 -18.33 -26.13 24.23
C GLY A 143 -16.88 -26.10 23.70
N VAL A 144 -16.61 -26.79 22.57
CA VAL A 144 -15.29 -26.77 21.93
C VAL A 144 -15.04 -25.43 21.22
N GLN A 145 -16.07 -24.84 20.63
CA GLN A 145 -15.95 -23.51 20.01
C GLN A 145 -15.78 -22.40 21.05
N GLU A 146 -16.50 -22.43 22.15
CA GLU A 146 -16.30 -21.46 23.24
C GLU A 146 -14.95 -21.59 23.92
N GLN A 147 -14.45 -22.79 24.15
CA GLN A 147 -13.09 -22.99 24.68
C GLN A 147 -11.99 -22.53 23.73
N LYS A 148 -12.18 -22.71 22.41
CA LYS A 148 -11.26 -22.24 21.40
C LYS A 148 -11.28 -20.71 21.31
N LEU A 149 -12.46 -20.10 21.30
CA LEU A 149 -12.64 -18.66 21.31
C LEU A 149 -12.02 -18.01 22.54
N ASN A 150 -12.22 -18.59 23.73
CA ASN A 150 -11.65 -18.08 24.99
C ASN A 150 -10.12 -18.24 25.02
N ARG A 151 -9.55 -19.31 24.44
CA ARG A 151 -8.10 -19.43 24.27
C ARG A 151 -7.55 -18.38 23.32
N ASP A 152 -8.18 -18.22 22.15
CA ASP A 152 -7.75 -17.25 21.15
C ASP A 152 -7.82 -15.82 21.69
N LEU A 153 -8.82 -15.50 22.53
CA LEU A 153 -8.93 -14.21 23.23
C LEU A 153 -7.84 -14.04 24.30
N SER A 154 -7.58 -15.06 25.11
CA SER A 154 -6.54 -14.99 26.15
C SER A 154 -5.13 -14.89 25.56
N ASP A 155 -4.89 -15.59 24.44
CA ASP A 155 -3.65 -15.51 23.69
C ASP A 155 -3.50 -14.13 23.00
N ALA A 156 -4.59 -13.55 22.51
CA ALA A 156 -4.58 -12.20 21.94
C ALA A 156 -4.32 -11.13 23.00
N GLU A 157 -4.93 -11.24 24.19
CA GLU A 157 -4.69 -10.34 25.32
C GLU A 157 -3.25 -10.44 25.83
N SER A 158 -2.72 -11.66 25.96
CA SER A 158 -1.33 -11.86 26.40
C SER A 158 -0.33 -11.29 25.41
N ARG A 159 -0.57 -11.45 24.11
CA ARG A 159 0.23 -10.84 23.02
C ARG A 159 0.12 -9.32 23.03
N ALA A 160 -1.06 -8.77 23.32
CA ALA A 160 -1.25 -7.32 23.40
C ALA A 160 -0.46 -6.71 24.57
N LYS A 161 -0.53 -7.34 25.74
CA LYS A 161 0.24 -6.93 26.94
C LYS A 161 1.75 -7.03 26.71
N ALA A 162 2.22 -8.11 26.10
CA ALA A 162 3.64 -8.27 25.78
C ALA A 162 4.14 -7.20 24.80
N LYS A 163 3.33 -6.82 23.82
CA LYS A 163 3.64 -5.71 22.90
C LYS A 163 3.68 -4.35 23.62
N GLU A 164 2.75 -4.14 24.54
CA GLU A 164 2.69 -2.90 25.33
C GLU A 164 3.92 -2.77 26.24
N GLU A 165 4.31 -3.85 26.93
CA GLU A 165 5.52 -3.87 27.75
C GLU A 165 6.79 -3.65 26.89
N GLU A 166 6.88 -4.29 25.72
CA GLU A 166 7.98 -4.07 24.77
C GLU A 166 8.03 -2.60 24.33
N THR A 167 6.88 -2.02 24.00
CA THR A 167 6.79 -0.62 23.57
C THR A 167 7.24 0.34 24.67
N LEU A 168 6.81 0.09 25.90
CA LEU A 168 7.22 0.89 27.07
C LEU A 168 8.73 0.77 27.35
N ALA A 169 9.30 -0.43 27.22
CA ALA A 169 10.73 -0.64 27.34
C ALA A 169 11.52 0.14 26.28
N LEU A 170 11.08 0.08 25.03
CA LEU A 170 11.69 0.81 23.91
C LEU A 170 11.55 2.33 24.07
N GLN A 171 10.43 2.82 24.59
CA GLN A 171 10.25 4.25 24.89
C GLN A 171 11.21 4.75 25.97
N LYS A 172 11.44 3.95 27.01
CA LYS A 172 12.45 4.26 28.04
C LYS A 172 13.85 4.28 27.46
N GLN A 173 14.20 3.27 26.68
CA GLN A 173 15.48 3.19 25.98
C GLN A 173 15.67 4.39 25.04
N ALA A 174 14.66 4.76 24.25
CA ALA A 174 14.71 5.90 23.36
C ALA A 174 14.95 7.21 24.12
N ARG A 175 14.42 7.34 25.34
CA ARG A 175 14.66 8.52 26.20
C ARG A 175 16.09 8.59 26.70
N GLU A 176 16.67 7.46 27.09
CA GLU A 176 18.04 7.39 27.64
C GLU A 176 19.09 7.56 26.55
N THR A 177 18.93 6.88 25.43
CA THR A 177 19.89 6.89 24.31
C THR A 177 19.73 8.07 23.37
N GLN A 178 18.59 8.77 23.39
CA GLN A 178 18.15 9.78 22.42
C GLN A 178 18.04 9.22 20.99
N HIS A 179 17.90 7.89 20.83
CA HIS A 179 17.70 7.21 19.59
C HIS A 179 16.29 6.63 19.53
N ILE A 180 15.58 6.87 18.44
CA ILE A 180 14.21 6.40 18.20
C ILE A 180 14.27 5.14 17.33
N PRO A 181 13.95 3.96 17.86
CA PRO A 181 13.84 2.75 17.06
C PRO A 181 12.61 2.84 16.17
N VAL A 182 12.78 2.39 14.92
CA VAL A 182 11.68 2.33 13.92
C VAL A 182 11.33 0.87 13.69
N ILE A 183 10.10 0.50 14.03
CA ILE A 183 9.59 -0.85 13.86
C ILE A 183 8.65 -0.86 12.66
N VAL A 184 8.91 -1.76 11.72
CA VAL A 184 8.09 -1.96 10.54
C VAL A 184 7.41 -3.32 10.62
N THR A 185 6.09 -3.32 10.71
CA THR A 185 5.29 -4.55 10.67
C THR A 185 4.74 -4.75 9.26
N LEU A 186 5.04 -5.90 8.67
CA LEU A 186 4.75 -6.26 7.29
C LEU A 186 3.78 -7.43 7.22
N ASN A 187 2.88 -7.40 6.24
CA ASN A 187 2.02 -8.53 5.91
C ASN A 187 2.14 -8.85 4.41
N ALA A 188 2.48 -10.10 4.10
CA ALA A 188 2.68 -10.61 2.75
C ALA A 188 1.81 -11.85 2.47
N ASP A 189 0.60 -11.92 3.00
CA ASP A 189 -0.26 -13.10 2.85
C ASP A 189 -0.75 -13.32 1.41
N LYS A 190 -0.85 -12.24 0.63
CA LYS A 190 -1.33 -12.28 -0.76
C LYS A 190 -0.23 -11.85 -1.72
N LEU A 191 0.65 -12.76 -2.07
CA LEU A 191 1.72 -12.50 -3.04
C LEU A 191 1.23 -12.46 -4.49
N ASN A 192 0.12 -13.10 -4.78
CA ASN A 192 -0.48 -13.18 -6.11
C ASN A 192 -1.79 -12.41 -6.14
N SER A 193 -2.00 -11.60 -7.17
CA SER A 193 -3.30 -11.01 -7.48
C SER A 193 -3.67 -11.30 -8.92
N LEU A 194 -4.93 -11.65 -9.14
CA LEU A 194 -5.53 -11.85 -10.45
C LEU A 194 -6.78 -11.01 -10.52
N GLU A 195 -6.81 -10.09 -11.47
CA GLU A 195 -7.97 -9.30 -11.79
C GLU A 195 -8.45 -9.70 -13.18
N ALA A 196 -9.75 -9.98 -13.31
CA ALA A 196 -10.36 -10.33 -14.60
C ALA A 196 -11.63 -9.51 -14.80
N GLY A 197 -11.83 -9.03 -16.03
CA GLY A 197 -12.98 -8.25 -16.43
C GLY A 197 -13.50 -8.67 -17.79
N ILE A 198 -14.81 -8.70 -17.93
CA ILE A 198 -15.49 -8.97 -19.18
C ILE A 198 -16.24 -7.69 -19.57
N GLY A 199 -16.14 -7.30 -20.84
CA GLY A 199 -16.83 -6.15 -21.39
C GLY A 199 -17.40 -6.47 -22.78
N TYR A 200 -18.27 -5.60 -23.26
CA TYR A 200 -18.81 -5.64 -24.61
C TYR A 200 -18.70 -4.25 -25.24
N GLY A 201 -18.14 -4.19 -26.43
CA GLY A 201 -18.09 -2.98 -27.25
C GLY A 201 -18.82 -3.21 -28.58
N THR A 202 -19.49 -2.20 -29.08
CA THR A 202 -20.25 -2.30 -30.36
C THR A 202 -19.35 -2.53 -31.57
N ASP A 203 -18.11 -2.10 -31.49
CA ASP A 203 -17.06 -2.16 -32.51
C ASP A 203 -16.09 -3.34 -32.30
N THR A 204 -15.87 -3.74 -31.04
CA THR A 204 -14.87 -4.75 -30.64
C THR A 204 -15.46 -6.08 -30.21
N GLY A 205 -16.81 -6.17 -30.12
CA GLY A 205 -17.50 -7.35 -29.60
C GLY A 205 -17.21 -7.63 -28.12
N VAL A 206 -17.22 -8.90 -27.77
CA VAL A 206 -16.90 -9.36 -26.41
C VAL A 206 -15.40 -9.18 -26.17
N ARG A 207 -15.05 -8.58 -25.00
CA ARG A 207 -13.67 -8.35 -24.58
C ARG A 207 -13.46 -8.98 -23.21
N LEU A 208 -12.42 -9.76 -23.09
CA LEU A 208 -11.90 -10.29 -21.83
C LEU A 208 -10.54 -9.61 -21.54
N ARG A 209 -10.40 -9.05 -20.35
CA ARG A 209 -9.11 -8.56 -19.85
C ARG A 209 -8.77 -9.28 -18.57
N SER A 210 -7.51 -9.66 -18.43
CA SER A 210 -7.00 -10.26 -17.20
C SER A 210 -5.63 -9.68 -16.90
N GLN A 211 -5.41 -9.31 -15.63
CA GLN A 211 -4.13 -8.85 -15.14
C GLN A 211 -3.69 -9.76 -14.00
N TYR A 212 -2.55 -10.39 -14.17
CA TYR A 212 -1.90 -11.18 -13.14
C TYR A 212 -0.68 -10.44 -12.61
N ARG A 213 -0.54 -10.41 -11.30
CA ARG A 213 0.62 -9.85 -10.63
C ARG A 213 1.12 -10.80 -9.56
N ARG A 214 2.42 -11.03 -9.56
CA ARG A 214 3.14 -11.65 -8.46
C ARG A 214 4.07 -10.61 -7.84
N ALA A 215 3.73 -10.18 -6.62
CA ALA A 215 4.41 -9.09 -5.93
C ALA A 215 5.85 -9.44 -5.59
N ILE A 216 6.09 -10.67 -5.12
CA ILE A 216 7.42 -11.18 -4.74
C ILE A 216 7.60 -12.54 -5.39
N VAL A 217 8.58 -12.64 -6.27
CA VAL A 217 8.96 -13.89 -6.95
C VAL A 217 10.00 -14.64 -6.15
N ASN A 218 10.97 -13.91 -5.58
CA ASN A 218 12.09 -14.45 -4.80
C ASN A 218 12.49 -13.50 -3.65
N ASP A 219 13.41 -13.93 -2.82
CA ASP A 219 13.97 -13.20 -1.68
C ASP A 219 14.74 -11.91 -2.06
N LEU A 220 15.11 -11.76 -3.34
CA LEU A 220 15.74 -10.55 -3.88
C LEU A 220 14.72 -9.47 -4.29
N GLY A 221 13.43 -9.65 -4.01
CA GLY A 221 12.39 -8.67 -4.31
C GLY A 221 12.05 -8.52 -5.80
N HIS A 222 12.27 -9.57 -6.60
CA HIS A 222 11.82 -9.56 -7.99
C HIS A 222 10.30 -9.60 -8.04
N SER A 223 9.71 -8.92 -9.01
CA SER A 223 8.26 -8.91 -9.24
C SER A 223 7.93 -9.25 -10.69
N PHE A 224 6.72 -9.78 -10.89
CA PHE A 224 6.22 -10.15 -12.21
C PHE A 224 4.80 -9.64 -12.41
N ASP A 225 4.57 -8.97 -13.52
CA ASP A 225 3.26 -8.50 -13.96
C ASP A 225 2.99 -9.08 -15.36
N ALA A 226 1.77 -9.55 -15.61
CA ALA A 226 1.32 -10.01 -16.93
C ALA A 226 -0.09 -9.51 -17.19
N ASN A 227 -0.35 -9.09 -18.44
CA ASN A 227 -1.64 -8.67 -18.90
C ASN A 227 -2.07 -9.55 -20.08
N LEU A 228 -3.34 -9.89 -20.13
CA LEU A 228 -3.97 -10.62 -21.21
C LEU A 228 -5.21 -9.83 -21.65
N GLU A 229 -5.30 -9.56 -22.93
CA GLU A 229 -6.50 -9.01 -23.56
C GLU A 229 -6.93 -9.89 -24.71
N LEU A 230 -8.19 -10.30 -24.71
CA LEU A 230 -8.79 -11.10 -25.76
C LEU A 230 -10.07 -10.42 -26.23
N SER A 231 -10.12 -10.05 -27.48
CA SER A 231 -11.32 -9.58 -28.17
C SER A 231 -11.39 -10.15 -29.59
N GLN A 232 -12.46 -9.90 -30.31
CA GLN A 232 -12.60 -10.37 -31.67
C GLN A 232 -11.55 -9.74 -32.60
N ILE A 233 -11.24 -8.47 -32.40
CA ILE A 233 -10.32 -7.70 -33.24
C ILE A 233 -8.90 -7.64 -32.69
N ARG A 234 -8.71 -7.80 -31.35
CA ARG A 234 -7.39 -7.67 -30.70
C ARG A 234 -7.16 -8.76 -29.67
N GLN A 235 -6.02 -9.41 -29.80
CA GLN A 235 -5.55 -10.42 -28.88
C GLN A 235 -4.13 -10.06 -28.48
N SER A 236 -3.91 -9.80 -27.19
CA SER A 236 -2.57 -9.43 -26.70
C SER A 236 -2.24 -10.11 -25.39
N ILE A 237 -0.98 -10.46 -25.26
CA ILE A 237 -0.37 -10.89 -23.99
C ILE A 237 0.93 -10.15 -23.82
N ASP A 238 1.11 -9.49 -22.69
CA ASP A 238 2.36 -8.85 -22.33
C ASP A 238 2.77 -9.22 -20.92
N GLY A 239 4.06 -9.21 -20.69
CA GLY A 239 4.67 -9.53 -19.41
C GLY A 239 5.83 -8.61 -19.09
N ARG A 240 6.00 -8.34 -17.79
CA ARG A 240 7.10 -7.55 -17.26
C ARG A 240 7.66 -8.22 -16.03
N TYR A 241 8.99 -8.43 -16.03
CA TYR A 241 9.72 -8.97 -14.92
C TYR A 241 10.71 -7.92 -14.41
N ASN A 242 10.52 -7.47 -13.16
CA ASN A 242 11.33 -6.41 -12.57
C ASN A 242 12.37 -7.00 -11.62
N ILE A 243 13.59 -6.56 -11.75
CA ILE A 243 14.76 -6.99 -10.97
C ILE A 243 15.32 -5.76 -10.27
N PRO A 244 15.16 -5.59 -8.95
CA PRO A 244 15.82 -4.55 -8.19
C PRO A 244 17.34 -4.63 -8.36
N TYR A 245 18.00 -3.52 -8.63
CA TYR A 245 19.47 -3.45 -8.71
C TYR A 245 20.06 -2.81 -7.45
N LYS A 246 19.87 -1.50 -7.28
CA LYS A 246 20.30 -0.78 -6.09
C LYS A 246 19.13 -0.40 -5.17
N HIS A 247 17.98 -0.15 -5.77
CA HIS A 247 16.80 0.32 -5.03
C HIS A 247 15.52 -0.14 -5.77
N PRO A 248 14.60 -0.84 -5.09
CA PRO A 248 13.42 -1.44 -5.74
C PRO A 248 12.54 -0.46 -6.53
N LEU A 249 12.49 0.82 -6.11
CA LEU A 249 11.67 1.85 -6.73
C LEU A 249 12.45 2.77 -7.67
N ASN A 250 13.75 2.94 -7.42
CA ASN A 250 14.53 4.00 -8.06
C ASN A 250 15.61 3.49 -9.01
N ASP A 251 16.10 2.27 -8.84
CA ASP A 251 17.14 1.69 -9.71
C ASP A 251 16.91 0.19 -9.88
N TYR A 252 16.21 -0.16 -10.96
CA TYR A 252 15.85 -1.54 -11.28
C TYR A 252 15.94 -1.81 -12.78
N ILE A 253 16.04 -3.09 -13.12
CA ILE A 253 16.03 -3.60 -14.48
C ILE A 253 14.67 -4.25 -14.74
N SER A 254 14.06 -3.96 -15.88
CA SER A 254 12.78 -4.51 -16.29
C SER A 254 12.95 -5.29 -17.60
N LEU A 255 12.66 -6.59 -17.57
CA LEU A 255 12.54 -7.41 -18.76
C LEU A 255 11.09 -7.30 -19.23
N VAL A 256 10.89 -6.95 -20.49
CA VAL A 256 9.56 -6.82 -21.08
C VAL A 256 9.43 -7.76 -22.27
N GLY A 257 8.26 -8.35 -22.42
CA GLY A 257 7.94 -9.21 -23.54
C GLY A 257 6.45 -9.17 -23.82
N GLY A 258 6.07 -9.29 -25.08
CA GLY A 258 4.67 -9.27 -25.45
C GLY A 258 4.45 -9.76 -26.88
N TYR A 259 3.23 -10.20 -27.11
CA TYR A 259 2.69 -10.56 -28.43
C TYR A 259 1.32 -9.94 -28.58
N GLU A 260 1.07 -9.38 -29.72
CA GLU A 260 -0.19 -8.75 -30.08
C GLU A 260 -0.58 -9.19 -31.49
N ARG A 261 -1.86 -9.53 -31.65
CA ARG A 261 -2.48 -9.76 -32.94
C ARG A 261 -3.69 -8.86 -33.04
N GLU A 262 -3.74 -8.04 -34.08
CA GLU A 262 -4.81 -7.10 -34.33
C GLU A 262 -5.37 -7.35 -35.73
N LEU A 263 -6.72 -7.41 -35.84
CA LEU A 263 -7.47 -7.49 -37.05
C LEU A 263 -8.05 -6.12 -37.35
N ASP A 264 -7.71 -5.56 -38.50
CA ASP A 264 -8.31 -4.33 -39.01
C ASP A 264 -9.20 -4.72 -40.23
N ASP A 265 -10.50 -4.61 -40.03
CA ASP A 265 -11.53 -4.91 -41.04
C ASP A 265 -11.99 -3.66 -41.81
N LYS A 266 -11.38 -2.49 -41.54
CA LYS A 266 -11.80 -1.19 -42.09
C LYS A 266 -10.95 -0.68 -43.24
N ILE A 267 -10.08 -1.51 -43.81
CA ILE A 267 -9.21 -1.07 -44.91
C ILE A 267 -9.97 -0.74 -46.18
N GLY A 268 -11.25 -1.15 -46.26
CA GLY A 268 -12.13 -0.91 -47.44
C GLY A 268 -12.07 -2.02 -48.46
N ASN A 269 -13.04 -2.04 -49.35
CA ASN A 269 -13.19 -3.02 -50.45
C ASN A 269 -13.21 -4.50 -50.04
N GLY A 270 -13.62 -4.80 -48.77
CA GLY A 270 -13.65 -6.19 -48.29
C GLY A 270 -12.27 -6.75 -47.96
N LEU A 271 -11.27 -5.90 -47.81
CA LEU A 271 -9.93 -6.28 -47.39
C LEU A 271 -9.82 -6.23 -45.89
N GLU A 272 -9.26 -7.27 -45.31
CA GLU A 272 -8.90 -7.36 -43.87
C GLU A 272 -7.38 -7.43 -43.76
N ALA A 273 -6.83 -6.66 -42.82
CA ALA A 273 -5.43 -6.77 -42.45
C ALA A 273 -5.28 -7.39 -41.07
N VAL A 274 -4.43 -8.38 -40.98
CA VAL A 274 -4.00 -8.98 -39.71
C VAL A 274 -2.59 -8.53 -39.45
N THR A 275 -2.41 -7.80 -38.35
CA THR A 275 -1.09 -7.37 -37.87
C THR A 275 -0.71 -8.20 -36.66
N GLU A 276 0.43 -8.85 -36.73
CA GLU A 276 1.04 -9.62 -35.64
C GLU A 276 2.33 -8.93 -35.22
N SER A 277 2.44 -8.59 -33.94
CA SER A 277 3.60 -7.91 -33.36
C SER A 277 4.15 -8.70 -32.20
N ALA A 278 5.45 -8.95 -32.19
CA ALA A 278 6.15 -9.54 -31.05
C ALA A 278 7.23 -8.57 -30.56
N VAL A 279 7.26 -8.33 -29.26
CA VAL A 279 8.23 -7.40 -28.64
C VAL A 279 8.97 -8.12 -27.51
N ALA A 280 10.29 -7.95 -27.48
CA ALA A 280 11.13 -8.36 -26.36
C ALA A 280 12.12 -7.25 -26.05
N GLY A 281 12.39 -7.00 -24.78
CA GLY A 281 13.31 -5.93 -24.42
C GLY A 281 13.79 -5.95 -22.98
N VAL A 282 14.79 -5.12 -22.72
CA VAL A 282 15.39 -4.90 -21.40
C VAL A 282 15.47 -3.41 -21.20
N ASP A 283 14.85 -2.93 -20.15
CA ASP A 283 14.89 -1.50 -19.76
C ASP A 283 15.61 -1.39 -18.40
N ARG A 284 16.56 -0.50 -18.27
CA ARG A 284 17.08 -0.06 -16.99
C ARG A 284 16.49 1.29 -16.62
N ILE A 285 15.81 1.33 -15.48
CA ILE A 285 15.15 2.51 -14.97
C ILE A 285 15.96 3.05 -13.80
N ILE A 286 16.38 4.33 -13.88
CA ILE A 286 17.12 5.04 -12.84
C ILE A 286 16.37 6.32 -12.54
N ARG A 287 15.86 6.44 -11.30
CA ARG A 287 15.22 7.66 -10.82
C ARG A 287 16.16 8.38 -9.87
N GLY A 288 16.48 9.63 -10.17
CA GLY A 288 17.34 10.46 -9.35
C GLY A 288 16.73 10.76 -7.97
N SER A 289 17.59 11.12 -7.01
CA SER A 289 17.19 11.51 -5.66
C SER A 289 16.28 12.76 -5.64
N ARG A 290 16.47 13.68 -6.59
CA ARG A 290 15.54 14.76 -6.88
C ARG A 290 14.51 14.21 -7.87
N ARG A 291 13.29 14.00 -7.45
CA ARG A 291 12.18 13.29 -8.14
C ARG A 291 11.81 13.82 -9.54
N ASP A 292 12.55 14.80 -10.08
CA ASP A 292 12.19 15.51 -11.30
C ASP A 292 12.59 14.77 -12.58
N TRP A 293 13.54 13.82 -12.50
CA TRP A 293 14.05 13.13 -13.68
C TRP A 293 14.10 11.62 -13.49
N GLN A 294 13.56 10.90 -14.46
CA GLN A 294 13.69 9.46 -14.60
C GLN A 294 14.44 9.17 -15.90
N HIS A 295 15.56 8.46 -15.79
CA HIS A 295 16.32 7.99 -16.93
C HIS A 295 15.90 6.55 -17.24
N VAL A 296 15.57 6.27 -18.50
CA VAL A 296 15.26 4.94 -18.98
C VAL A 296 16.23 4.63 -20.11
N PHE A 297 17.04 3.60 -19.91
CA PHE A 297 17.94 3.05 -20.91
C PHE A 297 17.41 1.69 -21.32
N GLY A 298 16.94 1.56 -22.56
CA GLY A 298 16.30 0.33 -23.00
C GLY A 298 16.81 -0.12 -24.35
N LEU A 299 16.85 -1.44 -24.53
CA LEU A 299 17.00 -2.11 -25.81
C LEU A 299 15.74 -2.93 -26.03
N ARG A 300 15.05 -2.64 -27.11
CA ARG A 300 13.82 -3.37 -27.49
C ARG A 300 13.97 -3.87 -28.92
N TYR A 301 13.56 -5.11 -29.10
CA TYR A 301 13.43 -5.74 -30.41
C TYR A 301 11.95 -5.97 -30.70
N ARG A 302 11.51 -5.54 -31.87
CA ARG A 302 10.13 -5.68 -32.33
C ARG A 302 10.14 -6.36 -33.67
N LEU A 303 9.26 -7.35 -33.81
CA LEU A 303 8.96 -8.04 -35.06
C LEU A 303 7.50 -7.77 -35.39
N ASP A 304 7.25 -7.22 -36.56
CA ASP A 304 5.91 -6.99 -37.08
C ASP A 304 5.74 -7.81 -38.35
N ARG A 305 4.57 -8.46 -38.45
CA ARG A 305 4.11 -9.17 -39.65
C ARG A 305 2.71 -8.69 -39.98
N MET A 306 2.54 -8.18 -41.18
CA MET A 306 1.24 -7.79 -41.71
C MET A 306 0.82 -8.76 -42.78
N THR A 307 -0.39 -9.27 -42.71
CA THR A 307 -1.01 -10.17 -43.71
C THR A 307 -2.32 -9.57 -44.13
N ILE A 308 -2.47 -9.31 -45.40
CA ILE A 308 -3.71 -8.79 -46.01
C ILE A 308 -4.45 -9.98 -46.58
N GLN A 309 -5.71 -10.14 -46.18
CA GLN A 309 -6.63 -11.18 -46.66
C GLN A 309 -7.86 -10.51 -47.25
N GLY A 310 -8.31 -10.99 -48.39
CA GLY A 310 -9.55 -10.55 -49.04
C GLY A 310 -9.66 -11.12 -50.41
N ASP A 311 -10.88 -11.28 -50.90
CA ASP A 311 -11.15 -11.57 -52.31
C ASP A 311 -10.88 -10.28 -53.09
N LEU A 312 -9.69 -10.21 -53.68
CA LEU A 312 -9.45 -9.29 -54.77
C LEU A 312 -10.37 -9.73 -55.92
N ASN A 313 -11.63 -9.35 -55.88
CA ASN A 313 -12.48 -9.39 -57.03
C ASN A 313 -11.87 -8.39 -58.03
N THR A 314 -10.95 -8.89 -58.86
CA THR A 314 -10.19 -8.15 -59.85
C THR A 314 -11.05 -7.68 -61.01
N ASN A 315 -12.10 -6.95 -60.73
CA ASN A 315 -12.56 -5.92 -61.63
C ASN A 315 -11.70 -4.69 -61.31
N PHE A 316 -10.43 -4.76 -61.75
CA PHE A 316 -9.62 -3.56 -61.90
C PHE A 316 -10.28 -2.74 -63.03
N ASP A 317 -11.23 -1.87 -62.66
CA ASP A 317 -11.47 -0.70 -63.48
C ASP A 317 -10.14 0.06 -63.49
N GLU A 318 -9.72 0.54 -64.64
CA GLU A 318 -8.42 1.08 -65.00
C GLU A 318 -7.98 2.34 -64.19
N ASP A 319 -8.65 2.67 -63.08
CA ASP A 319 -8.44 3.89 -62.33
C ASP A 319 -7.69 3.71 -60.98
N PHE A 320 -6.97 2.57 -60.76
CA PHE A 320 -6.14 2.44 -59.60
C PHE A 320 -4.85 3.23 -59.76
N ASN A 321 -4.85 4.47 -59.24
CA ASN A 321 -3.69 5.32 -59.24
C ASN A 321 -2.87 5.04 -57.95
N PHE A 322 -1.61 4.67 -58.08
CA PHE A 322 -0.69 4.44 -57.00
C PHE A 322 -0.45 5.70 -56.13
N ASP A 323 -0.85 6.86 -56.61
CA ASP A 323 -0.76 8.14 -55.90
C ASP A 323 -1.80 8.29 -54.77
N ASP A 324 -2.82 7.41 -54.72
CA ASP A 324 -3.86 7.40 -53.67
C ASP A 324 -3.51 6.56 -52.44
N ILE A 325 -2.34 5.90 -52.41
CA ILE A 325 -1.86 5.19 -51.23
C ILE A 325 -1.34 6.22 -50.22
N PRO A 326 -1.93 6.30 -49.02
CA PRO A 326 -1.45 7.23 -48.00
C PRO A 326 0.04 6.97 -47.69
N ASP A 327 0.85 8.01 -47.68
CA ASP A 327 2.29 7.95 -47.39
C ASP A 327 2.65 7.19 -46.09
N ALA A 328 1.69 7.00 -45.19
CA ALA A 328 1.84 6.22 -43.97
C ALA A 328 2.17 4.72 -44.24
N PHE A 329 1.85 4.19 -45.42
CA PHE A 329 2.18 2.80 -45.77
C PHE A 329 3.58 2.64 -46.38
N LEU A 330 4.20 3.76 -46.78
CA LEU A 330 5.51 3.75 -47.43
C LEU A 330 6.62 4.23 -46.49
N ALA A 331 6.31 4.70 -45.28
CA ALA A 331 7.30 5.13 -44.33
C ALA A 331 7.98 3.91 -43.68
N PRO A 332 9.29 3.70 -43.84
CA PRO A 332 10.01 2.73 -43.02
C PRO A 332 9.90 3.18 -41.57
N GLY A 333 9.36 2.32 -40.72
CA GLY A 333 9.13 2.61 -39.31
C GLY A 333 10.40 3.10 -38.63
N ALA A 334 10.35 4.31 -38.09
CA ALA A 334 11.38 4.90 -37.24
C ALA A 334 11.22 4.38 -35.79
#